data_5371995911cc702d8c513af0d4fca39e
#
_entry.id   5371995911cc702d8c513af0d4fca39e
#
_cell.length_a   1.000
_cell.length_b   1.000
_cell.length_c   1.000
_cell.angle_alpha   90.00
_cell.angle_beta   90.00
_cell.angle_gamma   90.00
#
_symmetry.space_group_name_H-M   'P 1'
#
loop_
_entity.id
_entity.type
_entity.pdbx_description
1 polymer ?
#
loop_
_entity_poly.entity_id
_entity_poly.type
_entity_poly.pdbx_seq_one_letter_code
_entity_poly.pdbx_strand_id
1 'polypeptide(L)'
;MYLNLVEAVTELSKEHRETGEPITDDSPNLHKLSYKLEYLLQFDQKEKADFLGSRKEYWDYFRECLAKTRGGNDGLRFVKLKTSLGKGRSFLSYSLVHQRLADSLQQCLLNHKVTSEWYFSRSPFLKSHLSSDIISHLYVLNEVQFDVASRGHDLDADWPTFAR
;
A
#
# COMPACT_ATOMS: atom_id res chain seq x y z
N MET A 1 -11.49 11.41 1.32
CA MET A 1 -10.17 10.78 1.05
C MET A 1 -10.21 9.27 1.22
N TYR A 2 -10.42 8.73 2.42
CA TYR A 2 -10.51 7.27 2.55
C TYR A 2 -11.75 6.67 1.86
N LEU A 3 -12.81 7.44 1.67
CA LEU A 3 -14.00 7.00 0.91
C LEU A 3 -13.64 6.66 -0.53
N ASN A 4 -12.69 7.37 -1.13
CA ASN A 4 -12.20 7.05 -2.47
C ASN A 4 -11.49 5.71 -2.50
N LEU A 5 -10.79 5.35 -1.43
CA LEU A 5 -10.17 4.02 -1.30
C LEU A 5 -11.24 2.93 -1.21
N VAL A 6 -12.29 3.16 -0.40
CA VAL A 6 -13.41 2.21 -0.26
C VAL A 6 -14.07 1.96 -1.60
N GLU A 7 -14.33 3.03 -2.37
CA GLU A 7 -14.92 2.92 -3.70
C GLU A 7 -14.00 2.13 -4.64
N ALA A 8 -12.71 2.39 -4.61
CA ALA A 8 -11.74 1.67 -5.45
C ALA A 8 -11.70 0.17 -5.11
N VAL A 9 -11.75 -0.19 -3.83
CA VAL A 9 -11.82 -1.58 -3.39
C VAL A 9 -13.10 -2.24 -3.91
N THR A 10 -14.23 -1.56 -3.80
CA THR A 10 -15.52 -2.06 -4.27
C THR A 10 -15.52 -2.34 -5.77
N GLU A 11 -15.01 -1.40 -6.55
CA GLU A 11 -14.93 -1.55 -8.01
C GLU A 11 -14.00 -2.69 -8.43
N LEU A 12 -12.87 -2.83 -7.76
CA LEU A 12 -11.93 -3.91 -8.04
C LEU A 12 -12.53 -5.29 -7.71
N SER A 13 -13.20 -5.39 -6.55
CA SER A 13 -13.87 -6.62 -6.13
C SER A 13 -14.99 -7.01 -7.12
N LYS A 14 -15.71 -6.01 -7.62
CA LYS A 14 -16.75 -6.21 -8.63
C LYS A 14 -16.16 -6.74 -9.93
N GLU A 15 -15.06 -6.16 -10.42
CA GLU A 15 -14.37 -6.65 -11.61
C GLU A 15 -13.99 -8.13 -11.45
N HIS A 16 -13.39 -8.48 -10.33
CA HIS A 16 -12.98 -9.86 -10.05
C HIS A 16 -14.17 -10.82 -10.05
N ARG A 17 -15.28 -10.44 -9.43
CA ARG A 17 -16.49 -11.29 -9.39
C ARG A 17 -17.12 -11.44 -10.76
N GLU A 18 -17.15 -10.40 -11.56
CA GLU A 18 -17.78 -10.41 -12.89
C GLU A 18 -16.96 -11.20 -13.90
N THR A 19 -15.64 -11.08 -13.85
CA THR A 19 -14.76 -11.77 -14.81
C THR A 19 -14.43 -13.20 -14.36
N GLY A 20 -14.39 -13.45 -13.07
CA GLY A 20 -13.93 -14.73 -12.51
C GLY A 20 -12.44 -14.98 -12.72
N GLU A 21 -11.69 -13.98 -13.16
CA GLU A 21 -10.27 -14.09 -13.48
C GLU A 21 -9.43 -13.24 -12.54
N PRO A 22 -8.13 -13.59 -12.34
CA PRO A 22 -7.25 -12.76 -11.53
C PRO A 22 -7.10 -11.35 -12.09
N ILE A 23 -6.94 -10.39 -11.20
CA ILE A 23 -6.64 -9.00 -11.56
C ILE A 23 -5.17 -8.91 -11.98
N THR A 24 -4.92 -8.32 -13.14
CA THR A 24 -3.57 -8.19 -13.70
C THR A 24 -3.09 -6.73 -13.69
N ASP A 25 -1.83 -6.53 -14.07
CA ASP A 25 -1.22 -5.20 -14.19
C ASP A 25 -1.98 -4.26 -15.14
N ASP A 26 -2.76 -4.82 -16.07
CA ASP A 26 -3.50 -4.03 -17.05
C ASP A 26 -4.84 -3.51 -16.53
N SER A 27 -5.28 -3.93 -15.35
CA SER A 27 -6.57 -3.51 -14.79
C SER A 27 -6.56 -2.03 -14.42
N PRO A 28 -7.43 -1.19 -15.02
CA PRO A 28 -7.57 0.20 -14.60
C PRO A 28 -8.00 0.35 -13.14
N ASN A 29 -8.79 -0.58 -12.64
CA ASN A 29 -9.23 -0.57 -11.24
C ASN A 29 -8.08 -0.84 -10.29
N LEU A 30 -7.12 -1.68 -10.68
CA LEU A 30 -5.91 -1.90 -9.90
C LEU A 30 -5.08 -0.61 -9.83
N HIS A 31 -4.93 0.10 -10.94
CA HIS A 31 -4.19 1.36 -10.97
C HIS A 31 -4.85 2.42 -10.07
N LYS A 32 -6.17 2.51 -10.11
CA LYS A 32 -6.93 3.44 -9.26
C LYS A 32 -6.78 3.11 -7.78
N LEU A 33 -6.89 1.82 -7.43
CA LEU A 33 -6.68 1.37 -6.05
C LEU A 33 -5.28 1.72 -5.57
N SER A 34 -4.29 1.40 -6.38
CA SER A 34 -2.88 1.62 -6.02
C SER A 34 -2.58 3.11 -5.82
N TYR A 35 -3.08 3.97 -6.72
CA TYR A 35 -2.90 5.41 -6.58
C TYR A 35 -3.56 5.94 -5.30
N LYS A 36 -4.80 5.54 -5.04
CA LYS A 36 -5.54 6.02 -3.88
C LYS A 36 -4.96 5.52 -2.57
N LEU A 37 -4.48 4.29 -2.55
CA LEU A 37 -3.80 3.74 -1.39
C LEU A 37 -2.48 4.47 -1.14
N GLU A 38 -1.69 4.71 -2.18
CA GLU A 38 -0.44 5.47 -2.07
C GLU A 38 -0.70 6.89 -1.57
N TYR A 39 -1.73 7.55 -2.11
CA TYR A 39 -2.13 8.87 -1.64
C TYR A 39 -2.42 8.88 -0.13
N LEU A 40 -3.15 7.86 0.33
CA LEU A 40 -3.48 7.72 1.75
C LEU A 40 -2.23 7.49 2.60
N LEU A 41 -1.29 6.67 2.11
CA LEU A 41 -0.03 6.40 2.78
C LEU A 41 0.89 7.63 2.84
N GLN A 42 0.75 8.55 1.89
CA GLN A 42 1.53 9.78 1.85
C GLN A 42 0.85 10.95 2.57
N PHE A 43 -0.46 10.85 2.82
CA PHE A 43 -1.20 11.97 3.41
C PHE A 43 -0.74 12.24 4.84
N ASP A 44 -0.41 13.49 5.09
CA ASP A 44 0.06 13.97 6.39
C ASP A 44 1.27 13.20 6.91
N GLN A 45 2.06 12.64 6.01
CA GLN A 45 3.31 11.98 6.31
C GLN A 45 4.36 13.03 6.65
N LYS A 46 5.12 12.80 7.72
CA LYS A 46 6.23 13.67 8.10
C LYS A 46 7.38 13.51 7.11
N GLU A 47 7.97 14.62 6.70
CA GLU A 47 9.16 14.57 5.86
C GLU A 47 10.35 14.05 6.67
N LYS A 48 11.00 13.04 6.13
CA LYS A 48 12.21 12.45 6.70
C LYS A 48 13.22 12.21 5.60
N ALA A 49 14.49 12.34 5.94
CA ALA A 49 15.59 12.04 5.03
C ALA A 49 16.59 11.14 5.74
N ASP A 50 17.33 10.35 4.97
CA ASP A 50 18.47 9.61 5.50
C ASP A 50 19.67 10.54 5.67
N PHE A 51 20.77 10.02 6.19
CA PHE A 51 21.97 10.84 6.44
C PHE A 51 22.64 11.36 5.16
N LEU A 52 22.28 10.80 3.99
CA LEU A 52 22.74 11.27 2.68
C LEU A 52 21.80 12.31 2.07
N GLY A 53 20.71 12.65 2.74
CA GLY A 53 19.72 13.61 2.26
C GLY A 53 18.65 13.03 1.36
N SER A 54 18.62 11.72 1.12
CA SER A 54 17.58 11.06 0.33
C SER A 54 16.28 11.00 1.11
N ARG A 55 15.18 11.40 0.44
CA ARG A 55 13.87 11.42 1.07
C ARG A 55 13.39 10.00 1.37
N LYS A 56 12.91 9.80 2.60
CA LYS A 56 12.24 8.56 2.98
C LYS A 56 10.77 8.60 2.58
N GLU A 57 10.22 7.46 2.19
CA GLU A 57 8.85 7.28 1.77
C GLU A 57 8.15 6.22 2.63
N TYR A 58 6.87 5.93 2.35
CA TYR A 58 6.11 4.95 3.14
C TYR A 58 6.74 3.55 3.15
N TRP A 59 7.56 3.21 2.16
CA TRP A 59 8.36 1.98 2.19
C TRP A 59 9.21 1.89 3.46
N ASP A 60 9.86 2.99 3.81
CA ASP A 60 10.71 3.05 5.00
C ASP A 60 9.89 2.88 6.28
N TYR A 61 8.66 3.38 6.30
CA TYR A 61 7.72 3.16 7.40
C TYR A 61 7.36 1.67 7.53
N PHE A 62 6.97 1.03 6.42
CA PHE A 62 6.68 -0.41 6.44
C PHE A 62 7.89 -1.21 6.89
N ARG A 63 9.06 -0.88 6.39
CA ARG A 63 10.30 -1.57 6.75
C ARG A 63 10.58 -1.47 8.25
N GLU A 64 10.43 -0.28 8.82
CA GLU A 64 10.64 -0.08 10.25
C GLU A 64 9.65 -0.88 11.09
N CYS A 65 8.39 -0.93 10.69
CA CYS A 65 7.35 -1.66 11.41
C CYS A 65 7.46 -3.18 11.25
N LEU A 66 7.84 -3.67 10.07
CA LEU A 66 7.73 -5.08 9.72
C LEU A 66 9.04 -5.86 9.82
N ALA A 67 10.19 -5.18 9.90
CA ALA A 67 11.49 -5.84 9.91
C ALA A 67 11.65 -6.85 11.05
N LYS A 68 10.99 -6.61 12.17
CA LYS A 68 11.07 -7.44 13.38
C LYS A 68 9.89 -8.39 13.52
N THR A 69 8.91 -8.35 12.63
CA THR A 69 7.75 -9.24 12.70
C THR A 69 8.01 -10.53 11.94
N ARG A 70 7.42 -11.62 12.46
CA ARG A 70 7.51 -12.92 11.80
C ARG A 70 6.71 -12.86 10.49
N GLY A 71 7.36 -13.24 9.38
CA GLY A 71 6.74 -13.20 8.06
C GLY A 71 6.79 -11.85 7.36
N GLY A 72 6.99 -10.76 8.08
CA GLY A 72 7.11 -9.42 7.48
C GLY A 72 8.36 -9.29 6.61
N ASN A 73 9.44 -9.97 6.99
CA ASN A 73 10.69 -9.95 6.26
C ASN A 73 10.62 -10.57 4.86
N ASP A 74 9.68 -11.46 4.61
CA ASP A 74 9.57 -12.11 3.29
C ASP A 74 9.22 -11.11 2.19
N GLY A 75 8.23 -10.26 2.45
CA GLY A 75 7.88 -9.19 1.52
C GLY A 75 8.98 -8.16 1.37
N LEU A 76 9.68 -7.83 2.46
CA LEU A 76 10.77 -6.87 2.44
C LEU A 76 11.96 -7.37 1.60
N ARG A 77 12.27 -8.66 1.68
CA ARG A 77 13.37 -9.26 0.91
C ARG A 77 13.10 -9.30 -0.58
N PHE A 78 11.84 -9.32 -0.97
CA PHE A 78 11.45 -9.42 -2.38
C PHE A 78 11.74 -8.12 -3.14
N VAL A 79 11.84 -6.99 -2.44
CA VAL A 79 11.95 -5.67 -3.07
C VAL A 79 13.40 -5.37 -3.46
N LYS A 80 13.64 -5.12 -4.75
CA LYS A 80 14.98 -4.89 -5.31
C LYS A 80 15.13 -3.59 -6.10
N LEU A 81 14.16 -2.68 -6.00
CA LEU A 81 14.18 -1.42 -6.74
C LEU A 81 15.07 -0.38 -6.07
N LYS A 82 15.45 0.67 -6.82
CA LYS A 82 16.42 1.67 -6.37
C LYS A 82 15.81 2.75 -5.49
N THR A 83 14.63 3.28 -5.86
CA THR A 83 14.01 4.37 -5.13
C THR A 83 13.13 3.85 -4.00
N SER A 84 13.00 4.63 -2.92
CA SER A 84 12.10 4.29 -1.83
C SER A 84 10.65 4.21 -2.30
N LEU A 85 10.22 5.10 -3.20
CA LEU A 85 8.87 5.07 -3.74
C LEU A 85 8.62 3.81 -4.58
N GLY A 86 9.56 3.45 -5.46
CA GLY A 86 9.47 2.23 -6.25
C GLY A 86 9.46 0.99 -5.38
N LYS A 87 10.28 0.96 -4.33
CA LYS A 87 10.27 -0.14 -3.35
C LYS A 87 8.90 -0.27 -2.68
N GLY A 88 8.29 0.85 -2.29
CA GLY A 88 6.96 0.85 -1.69
C GLY A 88 5.91 0.29 -2.63
N ARG A 89 5.93 0.70 -3.88
CA ARG A 89 5.00 0.21 -4.91
C ARG A 89 5.17 -1.28 -5.17
N SER A 90 6.41 -1.75 -5.21
CA SER A 90 6.71 -3.18 -5.36
C SER A 90 6.21 -3.98 -4.17
N PHE A 91 6.39 -3.46 -2.96
CA PHE A 91 5.90 -4.09 -1.73
C PHE A 91 4.37 -4.17 -1.73
N LEU A 92 3.67 -3.12 -2.17
CA LEU A 92 2.21 -3.15 -2.29
C LEU A 92 1.75 -4.22 -3.26
N SER A 93 2.39 -4.32 -4.43
CA SER A 93 2.07 -5.37 -5.42
C SER A 93 2.30 -6.77 -4.85
N TYR A 94 3.44 -6.99 -4.21
CA TYR A 94 3.73 -8.26 -3.53
C TYR A 94 2.66 -8.59 -2.49
N SER A 95 2.28 -7.61 -1.69
CA SER A 95 1.30 -7.78 -0.62
C SER A 95 -0.09 -8.12 -1.16
N LEU A 96 -0.47 -7.55 -2.30
CA LEU A 96 -1.73 -7.89 -2.95
C LEU A 96 -1.73 -9.33 -3.47
N VAL A 97 -0.66 -9.74 -4.15
CA VAL A 97 -0.53 -11.10 -4.69
C VAL A 97 -0.60 -12.15 -3.58
N HIS A 98 0.05 -11.89 -2.45
CA HIS A 98 0.11 -12.83 -1.33
C HIS A 98 -0.96 -12.60 -0.27
N GLN A 99 -1.92 -11.69 -0.53
CA GLN A 99 -3.04 -11.40 0.36
C GLN A 99 -2.59 -10.98 1.76
N ARG A 100 -1.55 -10.14 1.82
CA ARG A 100 -0.93 -9.69 3.07
C ARG A 100 -1.05 -8.20 3.34
N LEU A 101 -1.69 -7.45 2.43
CA LEU A 101 -1.71 -6.00 2.56
C LEU A 101 -2.40 -5.53 3.84
N ALA A 102 -3.59 -6.06 4.12
CA ALA A 102 -4.34 -5.69 5.32
C ALA A 102 -3.58 -6.07 6.60
N ASP A 103 -3.03 -7.28 6.64
CA ASP A 103 -2.26 -7.74 7.80
C ASP A 103 -1.01 -6.89 8.02
N SER A 104 -0.29 -6.58 6.94
CA SER A 104 0.93 -5.78 7.04
C SER A 104 0.65 -4.38 7.55
N LEU A 105 -0.38 -3.73 7.00
CA LEU A 105 -0.75 -2.39 7.46
C LEU A 105 -1.27 -2.42 8.91
N GLN A 106 -2.05 -3.43 9.26
CA GLN A 106 -2.53 -3.59 10.63
C GLN A 106 -1.38 -3.70 11.62
N GLN A 107 -0.35 -4.49 11.31
CA GLN A 107 0.83 -4.60 12.15
C GLN A 107 1.52 -3.24 12.33
N CYS A 108 1.63 -2.47 11.25
CA CYS A 108 2.19 -1.13 11.34
C CYS A 108 1.36 -0.22 12.25
N LEU A 109 0.04 -0.26 12.11
CA LEU A 109 -0.87 0.59 12.90
C LEU A 109 -0.91 0.22 14.38
N LEU A 110 -0.61 -1.04 14.72
CA LEU A 110 -0.48 -1.46 16.12
C LEU A 110 0.76 -0.86 16.79
N ASN A 111 1.75 -0.48 16.02
CA ASN A 111 2.93 0.20 16.54
C ASN A 111 2.68 1.71 16.56
N HIS A 112 1.95 2.17 17.57
CA HIS A 112 1.59 3.59 17.71
C HIS A 112 2.79 4.52 17.80
N LYS A 113 3.86 4.06 18.45
CA LYS A 113 5.06 4.87 18.60
C LYS A 113 5.67 5.21 17.24
N VAL A 114 5.91 4.20 16.42
CA VAL A 114 6.50 4.39 15.09
C VAL A 114 5.53 5.16 14.19
N THR A 115 4.24 4.81 14.21
CA THR A 115 3.24 5.50 13.40
C THR A 115 3.16 6.99 13.72
N SER A 116 3.24 7.35 15.00
CA SER A 116 3.25 8.76 15.44
C SER A 116 4.53 9.48 15.01
N GLU A 117 5.63 8.77 14.86
CA GLU A 117 6.89 9.35 14.36
C GLU A 117 6.86 9.61 12.85
N TRP A 118 6.00 8.90 12.11
CA TRP A 118 5.90 8.99 10.65
C TRP A 118 4.75 9.86 10.15
N TYR A 119 3.71 10.07 10.95
CA TYR A 119 2.49 10.78 10.53
C TYR A 119 2.09 11.86 11.51
N PHE A 120 1.58 12.96 10.96
CA PHE A 120 0.92 14.01 11.74
C PHE A 120 -0.50 13.59 12.11
N SER A 121 -1.09 14.30 13.08
CA SER A 121 -2.36 13.92 13.69
C SER A 121 -3.56 13.91 12.75
N ARG A 122 -3.50 14.57 11.60
CA ARG A 122 -4.58 14.55 10.61
C ARG A 122 -4.61 13.27 9.79
N SER A 123 -3.54 12.48 9.80
CA SER A 123 -3.52 11.21 9.09
C SER A 123 -4.60 10.27 9.65
N PRO A 124 -5.37 9.59 8.77
CA PRO A 124 -6.31 8.56 9.22
C PRO A 124 -5.64 7.44 10.00
N PHE A 125 -4.33 7.23 9.82
CA PHE A 125 -3.59 6.18 10.53
C PHE A 125 -3.44 6.46 12.03
N LEU A 126 -3.62 7.71 12.44
CA LEU A 126 -3.60 8.08 13.86
C LEU A 126 -5.02 8.27 14.45
N LYS A 127 -6.06 7.96 13.67
CA LYS A 127 -7.46 8.02 14.12
C LYS A 127 -8.02 6.61 14.15
N SER A 128 -8.21 6.04 15.35
CA SER A 128 -8.50 4.62 15.51
C SER A 128 -9.73 4.14 14.73
N HIS A 129 -10.81 4.93 14.69
CA HIS A 129 -12.02 4.53 13.95
C HIS A 129 -11.81 4.53 12.45
N LEU A 130 -11.02 5.48 11.90
CA LEU A 130 -10.71 5.54 10.48
C LEU A 130 -9.72 4.45 10.07
N SER A 131 -8.70 4.21 10.89
CA SER A 131 -7.72 3.15 10.61
C SER A 131 -8.38 1.77 10.65
N SER A 132 -9.28 1.52 11.57
CA SER A 132 -10.04 0.27 11.63
C SER A 132 -10.91 0.08 10.39
N ASP A 133 -11.57 1.13 9.92
CA ASP A 133 -12.36 1.08 8.70
C ASP A 133 -11.51 0.78 7.47
N ILE A 134 -10.36 1.43 7.35
CA ILE A 134 -9.43 1.19 6.25
C ILE A 134 -9.00 -0.27 6.24
N ILE A 135 -8.59 -0.81 7.38
CA ILE A 135 -8.16 -2.21 7.49
C ILE A 135 -9.29 -3.16 7.11
N SER A 136 -10.51 -2.92 7.59
CA SER A 136 -11.68 -3.74 7.27
C SER A 136 -11.93 -3.80 5.77
N HIS A 137 -11.79 -2.68 5.06
CA HIS A 137 -11.97 -2.65 3.61
C HIS A 137 -10.82 -3.32 2.87
N LEU A 138 -9.59 -3.19 3.36
CA LEU A 138 -8.46 -3.86 2.75
C LEU A 138 -8.54 -5.38 2.89
N TYR A 139 -9.17 -5.91 3.95
CA TYR A 139 -9.40 -7.34 4.10
C TYR A 139 -10.30 -7.90 3.00
N VAL A 140 -11.19 -7.10 2.41
CA VAL A 140 -12.00 -7.52 1.27
C VAL A 140 -11.11 -7.97 0.10
N LEU A 141 -9.94 -7.36 -0.06
CA LEU A 141 -9.00 -7.70 -1.12
C LEU A 141 -8.39 -9.10 -0.96
N ASN A 142 -8.50 -9.72 0.21
CA ASN A 142 -8.02 -11.08 0.41
C ASN A 142 -8.87 -12.11 -0.35
N GLU A 143 -10.07 -11.74 -0.78
CA GLU A 143 -10.93 -12.57 -1.62
C GLU A 143 -10.67 -12.38 -3.11
N VAL A 144 -9.84 -11.40 -3.47
CA VAL A 144 -9.50 -11.08 -4.85
C VAL A 144 -8.16 -11.73 -5.18
N GLN A 145 -8.10 -12.39 -6.32
CA GLN A 145 -6.86 -12.97 -6.83
C GLN A 145 -6.13 -11.95 -7.69
N PHE A 146 -4.85 -11.79 -7.46
CA PHE A 146 -4.00 -10.87 -8.22
C PHE A 146 -2.88 -11.64 -8.91
N ASP A 147 -2.71 -11.36 -10.20
CA ASP A 147 -1.58 -11.83 -10.98
C ASP A 147 -0.82 -10.59 -11.48
N VAL A 148 -0.06 -10.00 -10.58
CA VAL A 148 0.63 -8.74 -10.79
C VAL A 148 2.12 -9.01 -10.71
N ALA A 149 2.79 -8.89 -11.85
CA ALA A 149 4.23 -9.12 -11.95
C ALA A 149 5.02 -7.84 -12.17
N SER A 150 4.35 -6.71 -12.31
CA SER A 150 4.93 -5.39 -12.62
C SER A 150 5.78 -5.39 -13.90
N ARG A 151 5.49 -6.31 -14.82
CA ARG A 151 6.21 -6.44 -16.08
C ARG A 151 5.86 -5.27 -17.00
N GLY A 152 6.88 -4.62 -17.54
CA GLY A 152 6.68 -3.51 -18.45
C GLY A 152 6.23 -2.21 -17.79
N HIS A 153 6.10 -2.17 -16.47
CA HIS A 153 5.79 -0.96 -15.72
C HIS A 153 7.03 -0.43 -15.01
N ASP A 154 7.25 0.87 -15.13
CA ASP A 154 8.28 1.55 -14.37
C ASP A 154 7.65 2.01 -13.05
N LEU A 155 7.96 1.31 -11.97
CA LEU A 155 7.42 1.62 -10.64
C LEU A 155 8.01 2.90 -10.05
N ASP A 156 9.07 3.44 -10.65
CA ASP A 156 9.63 4.73 -10.24
C ASP A 156 8.97 5.91 -10.98
N ALA A 157 8.13 5.64 -11.98
CA ALA A 157 7.44 6.66 -12.76
C ALA A 157 6.12 7.10 -12.11
N ASP A 158 5.58 8.22 -12.61
CA ASP A 158 4.28 8.70 -12.17
C ASP A 158 3.15 7.76 -12.57
N TRP A 159 2.07 7.80 -11.77
CA TRP A 159 0.87 7.05 -12.08
C TRP A 159 0.21 7.56 -13.36
N PRO A 160 -0.43 6.67 -14.16
CA PRO A 160 -1.23 7.08 -15.30
C PRO A 160 -2.32 8.09 -14.91
N THR A 161 -2.60 9.03 -15.81
CA THR A 161 -3.57 10.11 -15.54
C THR A 161 -4.94 9.58 -15.13
N PHE A 162 -5.41 8.50 -15.76
CA PHE A 162 -6.72 7.94 -15.43
C PHE A 162 -6.83 7.40 -14.00
N ALA A 163 -5.71 7.07 -13.38
CA ALA A 163 -5.70 6.54 -12.01
C ALA A 163 -5.84 7.64 -10.95
N ARG A 164 -5.61 8.87 -11.35
CA ARG A 164 -5.62 10.02 -10.43
C ARG A 164 -7.07 10.50 -10.10
#